data_366650606bbea11c266a75cf2c3d17c1
#
_entry.id   366650606bbea11c266a75cf2c3d17c1
#
_cell.length_a   1.000
_cell.length_b   1.000
_cell.length_c   1.000
_cell.angle_alpha   90.00
_cell.angle_beta   90.00
_cell.angle_gamma   90.00
#
_symmetry.space_group_name_H-M   'P 1'
#
loop_
_entity.id
_entity.type
_entity.pdbx_description
1 polymer ?
#
loop_
_entity_poly.entity_id
_entity_poly.type
_entity_poly.pdbx_seq_one_letter_code
_entity_poly.pdbx_strand_id
1 'polypeptide(L)'
;MSRHDSLYFADGTLTLQDLDGTLFNVYRHHFIAKSGFFSGMLTLPSPDQPTPIQNASNGISDSTAVPLPPNFTTVEYEKFLNFIFNVGSLDIPLVTDLCAILKTSHFFAAESGVQYAVHYLQAHANFPAALRFRMGCDYSIVSWVKAAFDDLVAVPVIDMTVEDEALLGTQAFRALVLTQAKVTDHRMSLAVCPPLPTHATWCRNPAYCQTQWESAWTSIAGPLGWLIKEELSGAEIHNKLDLWVPMAMTGECRLLTCSRLKEDLKREEVIIDSAVTALIRLVVV
;
A
#
# COMPACT_ATOMS: atom_id res chain seq x y z
N MET A 1 26.49 22.79 -15.99
CA MET A 1 26.61 21.34 -16.09
C MET A 1 27.62 20.89 -15.06
N SER A 2 27.23 19.97 -14.20
CA SER A 2 28.11 19.35 -13.18
C SER A 2 28.12 17.84 -13.38
N ARG A 3 29.26 17.21 -13.14
CA ARG A 3 29.37 15.75 -13.20
C ARG A 3 28.97 15.18 -11.85
N HIS A 4 28.22 14.09 -11.87
CA HIS A 4 27.82 13.41 -10.64
C HIS A 4 29.01 12.71 -9.98
N ASP A 5 29.21 12.90 -8.68
CA ASP A 5 30.43 12.47 -7.98
C ASP A 5 30.71 10.94 -8.06
N SER A 6 29.70 10.12 -7.93
CA SER A 6 29.82 8.64 -7.86
C SER A 6 29.35 7.90 -9.10
N LEU A 7 28.53 8.53 -9.96
CA LEU A 7 27.92 7.90 -11.14
C LEU A 7 28.40 8.52 -12.46
N TYR A 8 29.58 9.14 -12.44
CA TYR A 8 30.28 9.59 -13.62
C TYR A 8 31.56 8.75 -13.78
N PHE A 9 31.43 7.59 -14.48
CA PHE A 9 32.56 6.70 -14.71
C PHE A 9 33.45 7.25 -15.83
N ALA A 10 34.78 7.31 -15.62
CA ALA A 10 35.71 7.87 -16.59
C ALA A 10 35.71 7.09 -17.93
N ASP A 11 35.45 5.79 -17.88
CA ASP A 11 35.35 4.86 -19.00
C ASP A 11 33.90 4.51 -19.37
N GLY A 12 32.93 5.29 -18.90
CA GLY A 12 31.52 5.15 -19.23
C GLY A 12 31.28 5.31 -20.75
N THR A 13 30.25 4.66 -21.25
CA THR A 13 29.93 4.60 -22.67
C THR A 13 28.60 5.24 -23.04
N LEU A 14 27.93 5.84 -22.06
CA LEU A 14 26.66 6.56 -22.23
C LEU A 14 26.59 7.71 -21.23
N THR A 15 26.59 8.92 -21.76
CA THR A 15 26.39 10.13 -20.96
C THR A 15 24.93 10.55 -20.97
N LEU A 16 24.34 10.66 -19.79
CA LEU A 16 22.97 11.09 -19.57
C LEU A 16 22.99 12.46 -18.86
N GLN A 17 21.98 13.27 -19.08
CA GLN A 17 21.82 14.57 -18.44
C GLN A 17 20.42 14.71 -17.86
N ASP A 18 20.33 15.07 -16.58
CA ASP A 18 19.04 15.42 -15.97
C ASP A 18 18.63 16.88 -16.23
N LEU A 19 17.47 17.25 -15.68
CA LEU A 19 16.92 18.59 -15.84
C LEU A 19 17.80 19.67 -15.17
N ASP A 20 18.47 19.34 -14.07
CA ASP A 20 19.33 20.26 -13.33
C ASP A 20 20.71 20.43 -13.98
N GLY A 21 20.96 19.74 -15.07
CA GLY A 21 22.23 19.76 -15.82
C GLY A 21 23.32 18.88 -15.21
N THR A 22 22.93 17.95 -14.31
CA THR A 22 23.84 16.93 -13.77
C THR A 22 24.10 15.85 -14.83
N LEU A 23 25.38 15.54 -15.04
CA LEU A 23 25.82 14.56 -16.00
C LEU A 23 26.16 13.24 -15.29
N PHE A 24 25.59 12.16 -15.82
CA PHE A 24 25.92 10.78 -15.45
C PHE A 24 26.64 10.13 -16.64
N ASN A 25 27.80 9.54 -16.42
CA ASN A 25 28.48 8.78 -17.46
C ASN A 25 28.56 7.32 -17.04
N VAL A 26 27.79 6.47 -17.73
CA VAL A 26 27.49 5.12 -17.28
C VAL A 26 27.72 4.08 -18.38
N TYR A 27 27.64 2.80 -18.05
CA TYR A 27 27.87 1.73 -19.01
C TYR A 27 26.60 1.37 -19.79
N ARG A 28 26.55 1.68 -21.06
CA ARG A 28 25.41 1.46 -21.98
C ARG A 28 24.85 0.04 -21.94
N HIS A 29 25.72 -0.97 -21.86
CA HIS A 29 25.32 -2.38 -21.93
C HIS A 29 24.45 -2.81 -20.72
N HIS A 30 24.66 -2.22 -19.53
CA HIS A 30 23.81 -2.50 -18.37
C HIS A 30 22.40 -1.98 -18.57
N PHE A 31 22.23 -0.82 -19.20
CA PHE A 31 20.92 -0.28 -19.52
C PHE A 31 20.18 -1.15 -20.53
N ILE A 32 20.87 -1.56 -21.61
CA ILE A 32 20.29 -2.47 -22.62
C ILE A 32 19.84 -3.79 -21.99
N ALA A 33 20.63 -4.31 -21.05
CA ALA A 33 20.34 -5.60 -20.42
C ALA A 33 19.20 -5.53 -19.39
N LYS A 34 19.03 -4.38 -18.70
CA LYS A 34 18.11 -4.26 -17.56
C LYS A 34 16.87 -3.40 -17.82
N SER A 35 16.79 -2.69 -18.95
CA SER A 35 15.69 -1.78 -19.26
C SER A 35 15.18 -1.98 -20.68
N GLY A 36 13.91 -2.32 -20.81
CA GLY A 36 13.24 -2.45 -22.10
C GLY A 36 13.19 -1.14 -22.89
N PHE A 37 13.01 -0.02 -22.20
CA PHE A 37 13.05 1.31 -22.80
C PHE A 37 14.39 1.63 -23.43
N PHE A 38 15.49 1.50 -22.68
CA PHE A 38 16.84 1.76 -23.18
C PHE A 38 17.28 0.72 -24.21
N SER A 39 16.86 -0.52 -24.06
CA SER A 39 17.10 -1.55 -25.10
C SER A 39 16.48 -1.12 -26.43
N GLY A 40 15.22 -0.71 -26.43
CA GLY A 40 14.56 -0.20 -27.63
C GLY A 40 15.24 1.05 -28.19
N MET A 41 15.46 2.07 -27.34
CA MET A 41 16.04 3.35 -27.77
C MET A 41 17.47 3.22 -28.33
N LEU A 42 18.32 2.42 -27.67
CA LEU A 42 19.75 2.32 -28.01
C LEU A 42 20.08 1.28 -29.08
N THR A 43 19.13 0.39 -29.44
CA THR A 43 19.30 -0.63 -30.48
C THR A 43 18.62 -0.29 -31.80
N LEU A 44 17.78 0.76 -31.84
CA LEU A 44 17.18 1.22 -33.08
C LEU A 44 18.32 1.62 -34.08
N PRO A 45 18.27 1.17 -35.32
CA PRO A 45 19.19 1.64 -36.33
C PRO A 45 19.02 3.15 -36.50
N SER A 46 20.14 3.90 -36.46
CA SER A 46 20.12 5.30 -36.88
C SER A 46 19.59 5.33 -38.31
N PRO A 47 18.56 6.10 -38.65
CA PRO A 47 18.18 6.21 -40.06
C PRO A 47 19.42 6.69 -40.84
N ASP A 48 19.86 5.91 -41.82
CA ASP A 48 20.88 6.27 -42.78
C ASP A 48 20.39 7.53 -43.55
N GLN A 49 20.54 8.69 -42.97
CA GLN A 49 20.38 9.95 -43.68
C GLN A 49 21.68 10.73 -43.58
N PRO A 50 22.23 11.10 -44.72
CA PRO A 50 23.39 11.99 -44.83
C PRO A 50 22.92 13.43 -44.67
N THR A 51 22.24 13.78 -43.57
CA THR A 51 22.00 15.17 -43.20
C THR A 51 22.86 15.48 -42.01
N PRO A 52 23.67 16.54 -42.05
CA PRO A 52 24.48 16.95 -40.94
C PRO A 52 23.55 17.60 -39.87
N ILE A 53 22.77 16.80 -39.18
CA ILE A 53 22.12 17.25 -37.94
C ILE A 53 23.18 17.15 -36.85
N GLN A 54 23.94 18.23 -36.72
CA GLN A 54 25.07 18.40 -35.81
C GLN A 54 24.70 18.38 -34.31
N ASN A 55 23.49 17.95 -33.93
CA ASN A 55 23.02 17.98 -32.54
C ASN A 55 22.23 16.72 -32.13
N ALA A 56 22.51 15.56 -32.68
CA ALA A 56 21.93 14.33 -32.19
C ALA A 56 22.57 13.96 -30.83
N SER A 57 21.78 13.97 -29.78
CA SER A 57 22.18 13.50 -28.44
C SER A 57 22.42 12.00 -28.48
N ASN A 58 23.65 11.59 -28.76
CA ASN A 58 24.06 10.17 -28.87
C ASN A 58 24.70 9.61 -27.56
N GLY A 59 24.89 10.48 -26.57
CA GLY A 59 25.44 10.09 -25.26
C GLY A 59 26.92 9.72 -25.25
N ILE A 60 27.69 10.06 -26.31
CA ILE A 60 29.11 9.70 -26.38
C ILE A 60 30.00 10.67 -25.60
N SER A 61 29.52 11.90 -25.37
CA SER A 61 30.25 12.96 -24.66
C SER A 61 29.32 13.86 -23.87
N ASP A 62 29.88 14.69 -23.00
CA ASP A 62 29.14 15.67 -22.20
C ASP A 62 28.31 16.64 -23.09
N SER A 63 28.84 17.02 -24.26
CA SER A 63 28.16 17.91 -25.21
C SER A 63 27.03 17.24 -25.99
N THR A 64 27.01 15.92 -26.02
CA THR A 64 26.00 15.11 -26.72
C THR A 64 25.23 14.22 -25.76
N ALA A 65 25.20 14.55 -24.48
CA ALA A 65 24.49 13.80 -23.45
C ALA A 65 23.02 13.59 -23.81
N VAL A 66 22.50 12.41 -23.53
CA VAL A 66 21.09 12.08 -23.74
C VAL A 66 20.27 12.70 -22.61
N PRO A 67 19.31 13.60 -22.93
CA PRO A 67 18.47 14.17 -21.91
C PRO A 67 17.57 13.14 -21.28
N LEU A 68 17.57 13.11 -19.94
CA LEU A 68 16.64 12.30 -19.15
C LEU A 68 15.27 13.01 -19.06
N PRO A 69 14.17 12.26 -18.93
CA PRO A 69 12.85 12.83 -18.78
C PRO A 69 12.75 13.78 -17.56
N PRO A 70 12.05 14.92 -17.66
CA PRO A 70 11.98 15.93 -16.59
C PRO A 70 11.09 15.51 -15.39
N ASN A 71 10.50 14.31 -15.46
CA ASN A 71 9.52 13.83 -14.47
C ASN A 71 10.17 13.32 -13.17
N PHE A 72 11.49 13.29 -13.11
CA PHE A 72 12.25 12.72 -12.00
C PHE A 72 13.31 13.69 -11.52
N THR A 73 13.57 13.67 -10.24
CA THR A 73 14.63 14.44 -9.61
C THR A 73 16.00 13.76 -9.80
N THR A 74 17.09 14.51 -9.65
CA THR A 74 18.46 13.98 -9.62
C THR A 74 18.61 12.84 -8.63
N VAL A 75 17.99 12.94 -7.43
CA VAL A 75 18.03 11.92 -6.40
C VAL A 75 17.32 10.63 -6.85
N GLU A 76 16.16 10.74 -7.51
CA GLU A 76 15.44 9.57 -8.03
C GLU A 76 16.28 8.85 -9.12
N TYR A 77 16.93 9.60 -9.99
CA TYR A 77 17.88 9.02 -10.96
C TYR A 77 19.06 8.36 -10.26
N GLU A 78 19.66 8.99 -9.27
CA GLU A 78 20.75 8.41 -8.49
C GLU A 78 20.36 7.05 -7.90
N LYS A 79 19.18 6.96 -7.25
CA LYS A 79 18.71 5.70 -6.66
C LYS A 79 18.50 4.61 -7.71
N PHE A 80 17.92 4.96 -8.85
CA PHE A 80 17.74 4.04 -9.97
C PHE A 80 19.08 3.56 -10.54
N LEU A 81 20.02 4.49 -10.79
CA LEU A 81 21.34 4.16 -11.33
C LEU A 81 22.15 3.30 -10.35
N ASN A 82 22.11 3.63 -9.06
CA ASN A 82 22.74 2.80 -8.03
C ASN A 82 22.19 1.37 -8.04
N PHE A 83 20.87 1.20 -8.23
CA PHE A 83 20.27 -0.12 -8.40
C PHE A 83 20.76 -0.81 -9.69
N ILE A 84 20.78 -0.11 -10.84
CA ILE A 84 21.21 -0.67 -12.13
C ILE A 84 22.67 -1.17 -12.07
N PHE A 85 23.56 -0.40 -11.43
CA PHE A 85 24.99 -0.68 -11.36
C PHE A 85 25.42 -1.45 -10.12
N ASN A 86 24.47 -1.81 -9.22
CA ASN A 86 24.74 -2.42 -7.92
C ASN A 86 25.75 -1.59 -7.08
N VAL A 87 25.68 -0.27 -7.20
CA VAL A 87 26.47 0.65 -6.40
C VAL A 87 25.64 1.02 -5.16
N GLY A 88 26.02 0.54 -4.00
CA GLY A 88 25.28 0.91 -2.79
C GLY A 88 25.60 0.08 -1.57
N SER A 89 25.05 0.50 -0.45
CA SER A 89 25.16 -0.15 0.86
C SER A 89 24.45 -1.49 0.89
N LEU A 90 24.93 -2.40 1.73
CA LEU A 90 24.26 -3.65 2.10
C LEU A 90 23.08 -3.40 3.07
N ASP A 91 22.83 -2.16 3.44
CA ASP A 91 21.77 -1.78 4.35
C ASP A 91 20.39 -1.93 3.69
N ILE A 92 19.36 -2.15 4.52
CA ILE A 92 17.97 -2.18 4.05
C ILE A 92 17.63 -0.81 3.48
N PRO A 93 17.22 -0.70 2.20
CA PRO A 93 16.92 0.58 1.59
C PRO A 93 15.74 1.28 2.30
N LEU A 94 15.80 2.61 2.38
CA LEU A 94 14.70 3.40 2.92
C LEU A 94 13.45 3.29 2.03
N VAL A 95 12.27 3.48 2.61
CA VAL A 95 11.00 3.52 1.86
C VAL A 95 11.06 4.52 0.71
N THR A 96 11.64 5.71 0.96
CA THR A 96 11.83 6.76 -0.06
C THR A 96 12.68 6.30 -1.23
N ASP A 97 13.77 5.57 -0.96
CA ASP A 97 14.67 5.05 -1.99
C ASP A 97 13.99 3.96 -2.82
N LEU A 98 13.26 3.07 -2.16
CA LEU A 98 12.48 2.02 -2.83
C LEU A 98 11.36 2.60 -3.70
N CYS A 99 10.67 3.66 -3.24
CA CYS A 99 9.68 4.37 -4.03
C CYS A 99 10.31 5.03 -5.27
N ALA A 100 11.50 5.63 -5.13
CA ALA A 100 12.24 6.21 -6.25
C ALA A 100 12.64 5.13 -7.27
N ILE A 101 13.16 3.99 -6.80
CA ILE A 101 13.50 2.84 -7.67
C ILE A 101 12.25 2.30 -8.37
N LEU A 102 11.11 2.14 -7.66
CA LEU A 102 9.86 1.66 -8.27
C LEU A 102 9.38 2.60 -9.37
N LYS A 103 9.30 3.90 -9.08
CA LYS A 103 8.84 4.94 -9.98
C LYS A 103 9.68 4.99 -11.26
N THR A 104 10.99 5.04 -11.12
CA THR A 104 11.92 5.12 -12.26
C THR A 104 12.01 3.80 -13.03
N SER A 105 12.04 2.66 -12.33
CA SER A 105 12.09 1.34 -12.98
C SER A 105 10.82 1.05 -13.78
N HIS A 106 9.65 1.44 -13.27
CA HIS A 106 8.39 1.29 -13.99
C HIS A 106 8.40 2.13 -15.28
N PHE A 107 8.82 3.39 -15.19
CA PHE A 107 8.90 4.28 -16.35
C PHE A 107 9.87 3.76 -17.41
N PHE A 108 11.05 3.28 -17.02
CA PHE A 108 12.05 2.79 -17.93
C PHE A 108 11.90 1.30 -18.30
N ALA A 109 10.78 0.68 -17.95
CA ALA A 109 10.51 -0.75 -18.19
C ALA A 109 11.67 -1.64 -17.70
N ALA A 110 12.19 -1.34 -16.51
CA ALA A 110 13.24 -2.13 -15.83
C ALA A 110 12.58 -3.10 -14.83
N GLU A 111 12.06 -4.22 -15.34
CA GLU A 111 11.26 -5.18 -14.59
C GLU A 111 11.94 -5.68 -13.31
N SER A 112 13.25 -5.94 -13.35
CA SER A 112 14.02 -6.34 -12.16
C SER A 112 14.02 -5.30 -11.05
N GLY A 113 13.98 -4.00 -11.41
CA GLY A 113 13.88 -2.90 -10.44
C GLY A 113 12.48 -2.78 -9.84
N VAL A 114 11.44 -3.01 -10.65
CA VAL A 114 10.06 -3.07 -10.15
C VAL A 114 9.91 -4.21 -9.15
N GLN A 115 10.34 -5.43 -9.50
CA GLN A 115 10.26 -6.60 -8.62
C GLN A 115 11.07 -6.41 -7.34
N TYR A 116 12.26 -5.85 -7.43
CA TYR A 116 13.11 -5.52 -6.28
C TYR A 116 12.39 -4.56 -5.33
N ALA A 117 11.93 -3.42 -5.84
CA ALA A 117 11.28 -2.40 -5.02
C ALA A 117 9.98 -2.92 -4.38
N VAL A 118 9.14 -3.63 -5.14
CA VAL A 118 7.90 -4.24 -4.64
C VAL A 118 8.18 -5.23 -3.52
N HIS A 119 9.18 -6.12 -3.71
CA HIS A 119 9.55 -7.12 -2.70
C HIS A 119 9.95 -6.47 -1.37
N TYR A 120 10.86 -5.49 -1.41
CA TYR A 120 11.33 -4.83 -0.19
C TYR A 120 10.29 -3.91 0.44
N LEU A 121 9.51 -3.17 -0.34
CA LEU A 121 8.42 -2.33 0.18
C LEU A 121 7.33 -3.17 0.87
N GLN A 122 6.98 -4.32 0.31
CA GLN A 122 5.98 -5.21 0.90
C GLN A 122 6.41 -5.76 2.27
N ALA A 123 7.71 -5.99 2.45
CA ALA A 123 8.30 -6.48 3.70
C ALA A 123 8.65 -5.34 4.69
N HIS A 124 8.56 -4.07 4.26
CA HIS A 124 9.06 -2.94 5.04
C HIS A 124 8.07 -2.54 6.14
N ALA A 125 8.47 -2.68 7.42
CA ALA A 125 7.60 -2.42 8.57
C ALA A 125 7.05 -0.97 8.64
N ASN A 126 7.80 0.00 8.11
CA ASN A 126 7.45 1.43 8.14
C ASN A 126 6.91 1.93 6.78
N PHE A 127 6.24 1.09 6.00
CA PHE A 127 5.61 1.53 4.75
C PHE A 127 4.23 2.12 5.06
N PRO A 128 4.05 3.47 5.05
CA PRO A 128 2.82 4.12 5.46
C PRO A 128 1.62 3.68 4.61
N ALA A 129 0.48 3.45 5.25
CA ALA A 129 -0.70 2.92 4.57
C ALA A 129 -1.20 3.84 3.44
N ALA A 130 -1.25 5.17 3.65
CA ALA A 130 -1.66 6.11 2.61
C ALA A 130 -0.71 6.11 1.40
N LEU A 131 0.61 6.05 1.64
CA LEU A 131 1.60 5.94 0.57
C LEU A 131 1.49 4.59 -0.14
N ARG A 132 1.30 3.49 0.59
CA ARG A 132 1.09 2.15 0.02
C ARG A 132 -0.17 2.11 -0.85
N PHE A 133 -1.26 2.74 -0.41
CA PHE A 133 -2.47 2.89 -1.20
C PHE A 133 -2.18 3.63 -2.51
N ARG A 134 -1.52 4.80 -2.43
CA ARG A 134 -1.16 5.61 -3.59
C ARG A 134 -0.32 4.83 -4.59
N MET A 135 0.76 4.21 -4.13
CA MET A 135 1.64 3.39 -4.97
C MET A 135 0.91 2.19 -5.57
N GLY A 136 0.00 1.56 -4.79
CA GLY A 136 -0.87 0.50 -5.29
C GLY A 136 -1.74 0.93 -6.46
N CYS A 137 -2.29 2.14 -6.41
CA CYS A 137 -3.07 2.73 -7.49
C CYS A 137 -2.20 3.07 -8.72
N ASP A 138 -1.10 3.78 -8.50
CA ASP A 138 -0.22 4.27 -9.58
C ASP A 138 0.43 3.13 -10.37
N TYR A 139 0.70 2.00 -9.72
CA TYR A 139 1.36 0.82 -10.35
C TYR A 139 0.45 -0.40 -10.50
N SER A 140 -0.87 -0.23 -10.30
CA SER A 140 -1.87 -1.29 -10.45
C SER A 140 -1.62 -2.52 -9.56
N ILE A 141 -1.04 -2.31 -8.36
CA ILE A 141 -0.79 -3.38 -7.38
C ILE A 141 -2.01 -3.52 -6.46
N VAL A 142 -3.02 -4.25 -6.93
CA VAL A 142 -4.34 -4.40 -6.27
C VAL A 142 -4.21 -4.90 -4.82
N SER A 143 -3.27 -5.80 -4.54
CA SER A 143 -3.02 -6.31 -3.18
C SER A 143 -2.62 -5.21 -2.21
N TRP A 144 -1.85 -4.22 -2.67
CA TRP A 144 -1.46 -3.07 -1.84
C TRP A 144 -2.64 -2.13 -1.58
N VAL A 145 -3.47 -1.88 -2.60
CA VAL A 145 -4.67 -1.06 -2.45
C VAL A 145 -5.58 -1.63 -1.38
N LYS A 146 -5.85 -2.95 -1.45
CA LYS A 146 -6.71 -3.62 -0.47
C LYS A 146 -6.11 -3.56 0.94
N ALA A 147 -4.89 -4.06 1.13
CA ALA A 147 -4.25 -4.11 2.44
C ALA A 147 -4.08 -2.71 3.06
N ALA A 148 -3.75 -1.70 2.25
CA ALA A 148 -3.63 -0.32 2.73
C ALA A 148 -4.98 0.28 3.14
N PHE A 149 -6.05 -0.02 2.39
CA PHE A 149 -7.39 0.47 2.74
C PHE A 149 -7.92 -0.18 4.02
N ASP A 150 -7.67 -1.47 4.23
CA ASP A 150 -8.00 -2.18 5.46
C ASP A 150 -7.30 -1.53 6.68
N ASP A 151 -6.01 -1.23 6.56
CA ASP A 151 -5.26 -0.54 7.62
C ASP A 151 -5.79 0.89 7.86
N LEU A 152 -6.12 1.63 6.79
CA LEU A 152 -6.64 2.99 6.89
C LEU A 152 -8.04 3.06 7.53
N VAL A 153 -8.90 2.06 7.29
CA VAL A 153 -10.22 1.98 7.94
C VAL A 153 -10.09 1.86 9.47
N ALA A 154 -9.00 1.27 9.96
CA ALA A 154 -8.74 1.15 11.38
C ALA A 154 -8.21 2.44 12.04
N VAL A 155 -7.74 3.42 11.24
CA VAL A 155 -7.23 4.71 11.73
C VAL A 155 -8.35 5.73 11.79
N PRO A 156 -8.68 6.34 12.94
CA PRO A 156 -9.68 7.40 13.02
C PRO A 156 -9.37 8.55 12.07
N VAL A 157 -10.38 9.10 11.40
CA VAL A 157 -10.18 10.24 10.46
C VAL A 157 -9.49 11.43 11.11
N ILE A 158 -9.77 11.66 12.40
CA ILE A 158 -9.20 12.77 13.17
C ILE A 158 -7.67 12.65 13.35
N ASP A 159 -7.14 11.44 13.25
CA ASP A 159 -5.70 11.16 13.41
C ASP A 159 -4.97 11.14 12.05
N MET A 160 -5.70 11.29 10.94
CA MET A 160 -5.10 11.35 9.60
C MET A 160 -4.46 12.71 9.35
N THR A 161 -3.30 12.70 8.72
CA THR A 161 -2.58 13.92 8.35
C THR A 161 -3.07 14.51 7.03
N VAL A 162 -2.77 15.78 6.78
CA VAL A 162 -3.04 16.42 5.47
C VAL A 162 -2.29 15.72 4.34
N GLU A 163 -1.11 15.19 4.63
CA GLU A 163 -0.30 14.41 3.70
C GLU A 163 -0.99 13.09 3.32
N ASP A 164 -1.60 12.40 4.30
CA ASP A 164 -2.37 11.17 4.04
C ASP A 164 -3.57 11.47 3.15
N GLU A 165 -4.31 12.55 3.42
CA GLU A 165 -5.43 12.99 2.57
C GLU A 165 -4.97 13.30 1.15
N ALA A 166 -3.84 14.00 1.00
CA ALA A 166 -3.28 14.33 -0.31
C ALA A 166 -2.85 13.07 -1.08
N LEU A 167 -2.26 12.08 -0.41
CA LEU A 167 -1.86 10.80 -1.01
C LEU A 167 -3.08 9.99 -1.48
N LEU A 168 -4.14 9.93 -0.67
CA LEU A 168 -5.37 9.21 -1.00
C LEU A 168 -6.14 9.91 -2.13
N GLY A 169 -6.14 11.22 -2.14
CA GLY A 169 -6.98 12.03 -3.02
C GLY A 169 -8.46 12.01 -2.61
N THR A 170 -9.22 12.97 -3.11
CA THR A 170 -10.60 13.24 -2.66
C THR A 170 -11.52 12.03 -2.75
N GLN A 171 -11.43 11.22 -3.80
CA GLN A 171 -12.35 10.09 -3.99
C GLN A 171 -12.09 8.96 -3.00
N ALA A 172 -10.83 8.57 -2.81
CA ALA A 172 -10.48 7.51 -1.89
C ALA A 172 -10.68 7.94 -0.44
N PHE A 173 -10.33 9.19 -0.10
CA PHE A 173 -10.57 9.74 1.24
C PHE A 173 -12.08 9.77 1.58
N ARG A 174 -12.92 10.23 0.64
CA ARG A 174 -14.38 10.19 0.82
C ARG A 174 -14.89 8.76 1.00
N ALA A 175 -14.42 7.81 0.22
CA ALA A 175 -14.80 6.41 0.34
C ALA A 175 -14.40 5.84 1.71
N LEU A 176 -13.20 6.20 2.19
CA LEU A 176 -12.72 5.82 3.52
C LEU A 176 -13.64 6.34 4.63
N VAL A 177 -13.94 7.64 4.64
CA VAL A 177 -14.84 8.26 5.64
C VAL A 177 -16.21 7.60 5.64
N LEU A 178 -16.79 7.35 4.46
CA LEU A 178 -18.09 6.68 4.35
C LEU A 178 -18.04 5.22 4.81
N THR A 179 -16.93 4.55 4.61
CA THR A 179 -16.74 3.16 5.05
C THR A 179 -16.63 3.11 6.57
N GLN A 180 -15.83 3.98 7.18
CA GLN A 180 -15.72 4.09 8.63
C GLN A 180 -17.08 4.40 9.28
N ALA A 181 -17.85 5.35 8.72
CA ALA A 181 -19.19 5.65 9.21
C ALA A 181 -20.10 4.42 9.17
N LYS A 182 -20.11 3.65 8.08
CA LYS A 182 -20.90 2.42 7.96
C LYS A 182 -20.48 1.33 8.93
N VAL A 183 -19.17 1.16 9.18
CA VAL A 183 -18.65 0.22 10.18
C VAL A 183 -19.08 0.65 11.57
N THR A 184 -18.97 1.94 11.89
CA THR A 184 -19.42 2.50 13.17
C THR A 184 -20.91 2.32 13.36
N ASP A 185 -21.73 2.63 12.36
CA ASP A 185 -23.20 2.42 12.42
C ASP A 185 -23.57 0.96 12.66
N HIS A 186 -22.85 0.05 11.98
CA HIS A 186 -23.04 -1.39 12.17
C HIS A 186 -22.71 -1.82 13.60
N ARG A 187 -21.57 -1.38 14.14
CA ARG A 187 -21.15 -1.65 15.53
C ARG A 187 -22.12 -1.07 16.55
N MET A 188 -22.56 0.17 16.34
CA MET A 188 -23.54 0.80 17.20
C MET A 188 -24.88 0.06 17.18
N SER A 189 -25.33 -0.40 16.01
CA SER A 189 -26.52 -1.22 15.88
C SER A 189 -26.42 -2.52 16.69
N LEU A 190 -25.28 -3.22 16.60
CA LEU A 190 -25.02 -4.42 17.39
C LEU A 190 -24.93 -4.10 18.89
N ALA A 191 -24.31 -2.99 19.26
CA ALA A 191 -24.15 -2.57 20.65
C ALA A 191 -25.51 -2.31 21.33
N VAL A 192 -26.41 -1.61 20.63
CA VAL A 192 -27.76 -1.23 21.16
C VAL A 192 -28.73 -2.42 21.08
N CYS A 193 -28.63 -3.26 20.04
CA CYS A 193 -29.49 -4.40 19.83
C CYS A 193 -28.68 -5.70 19.84
N PRO A 194 -28.31 -6.20 21.03
CA PRO A 194 -27.48 -7.42 21.11
C PRO A 194 -28.19 -8.59 20.44
N PRO A 195 -27.46 -9.47 19.74
CA PRO A 195 -28.06 -10.66 19.17
C PRO A 195 -28.65 -11.53 20.28
N LEU A 196 -29.81 -12.11 20.01
CA LEU A 196 -30.44 -13.04 20.94
C LEU A 196 -29.53 -14.28 21.12
N PRO A 197 -29.40 -14.78 22.36
CA PRO A 197 -28.57 -15.96 22.59
C PRO A 197 -29.14 -17.18 21.87
N THR A 198 -28.25 -17.96 21.28
CA THR A 198 -28.60 -19.24 20.66
C THR A 198 -28.41 -20.34 21.70
N HIS A 199 -29.48 -21.11 21.94
CA HIS A 199 -29.47 -22.16 22.96
C HIS A 199 -29.15 -23.53 22.35
N ALA A 200 -28.38 -24.32 23.09
CA ALA A 200 -28.21 -25.73 22.77
C ALA A 200 -29.55 -26.48 22.90
N THR A 201 -29.73 -27.57 22.13
CA THR A 201 -30.96 -28.36 22.11
C THR A 201 -31.36 -28.94 23.48
N TRP A 202 -30.36 -29.13 24.37
CA TRP A 202 -30.56 -29.63 25.74
C TRP A 202 -30.45 -28.51 26.81
N CYS A 203 -30.52 -27.26 26.43
CA CYS A 203 -30.52 -26.17 27.39
C CYS A 203 -31.72 -26.25 28.33
N ARG A 204 -31.46 -26.48 29.61
CA ARG A 204 -32.54 -26.68 30.62
C ARG A 204 -33.19 -25.39 31.08
N ASN A 205 -32.50 -24.24 30.93
CA ASN A 205 -33.00 -22.96 31.39
C ASN A 205 -32.62 -21.83 30.39
N PRO A 206 -33.32 -21.71 29.25
CA PRO A 206 -33.07 -20.69 28.26
C PRO A 206 -33.20 -19.25 28.81
N ALA A 207 -34.22 -19.01 29.64
CA ALA A 207 -34.44 -17.70 30.25
C ALA A 207 -33.28 -17.24 31.15
N TYR A 208 -32.70 -18.16 31.90
CA TYR A 208 -31.50 -17.87 32.68
C TYR A 208 -30.28 -17.56 31.79
N CYS A 209 -30.07 -18.33 30.75
CA CYS A 209 -28.99 -18.06 29.79
C CYS A 209 -29.17 -16.67 29.13
N GLN A 210 -30.38 -16.29 28.79
CA GLN A 210 -30.69 -14.97 28.23
C GLN A 210 -30.35 -13.84 29.22
N THR A 211 -30.83 -13.93 30.45
CA THR A 211 -30.50 -12.95 31.49
C THR A 211 -29.01 -12.79 31.73
N GLN A 212 -28.26 -13.93 31.72
CA GLN A 212 -26.81 -13.92 31.88
C GLN A 212 -26.11 -13.29 30.68
N TRP A 213 -26.59 -13.55 29.45
CA TRP A 213 -26.10 -12.91 28.22
C TRP A 213 -26.28 -11.39 28.25
N GLU A 214 -27.49 -10.92 28.57
CA GLU A 214 -27.81 -9.49 28.65
C GLU A 214 -26.95 -8.77 29.71
N SER A 215 -26.82 -9.37 30.89
CA SER A 215 -25.97 -8.85 31.97
C SER A 215 -24.48 -8.79 31.55
N ALA A 216 -23.99 -9.83 30.92
CA ALA A 216 -22.62 -9.88 30.45
C ALA A 216 -22.36 -8.92 29.28
N TRP A 217 -23.36 -8.72 28.41
CA TRP A 217 -23.28 -7.80 27.26
C TRP A 217 -23.10 -6.35 27.73
N THR A 218 -23.86 -5.92 28.70
CA THR A 218 -23.85 -4.54 29.27
C THR A 218 -22.68 -4.27 30.22
N SER A 219 -21.92 -5.29 30.57
CA SER A 219 -20.69 -5.15 31.36
C SER A 219 -19.67 -4.28 30.66
N ILE A 220 -18.92 -3.44 31.39
CA ILE A 220 -17.83 -2.61 30.87
C ILE A 220 -16.75 -3.47 30.20
N ALA A 221 -16.54 -4.69 30.68
CA ALA A 221 -15.61 -5.67 30.10
C ALA A 221 -16.26 -6.55 29.01
N GLY A 222 -17.50 -6.27 28.64
CA GLY A 222 -18.28 -7.05 27.69
C GLY A 222 -18.28 -6.47 26.27
N PRO A 223 -19.00 -7.15 25.35
CA PRO A 223 -19.07 -6.76 23.94
C PRO A 223 -19.53 -5.34 23.69
N LEU A 224 -20.46 -4.82 24.48
CA LEU A 224 -20.92 -3.43 24.38
C LEU A 224 -19.74 -2.45 24.45
N GLY A 225 -18.84 -2.61 25.42
CA GLY A 225 -17.68 -1.74 25.59
C GLY A 225 -16.69 -1.87 24.43
N TRP A 226 -16.55 -3.05 23.83
CA TRP A 226 -15.63 -3.28 22.70
C TRP A 226 -16.16 -2.73 21.39
N LEU A 227 -17.47 -2.84 21.15
CA LEU A 227 -18.13 -2.34 19.95
C LEU A 227 -18.16 -0.81 19.86
N ILE A 228 -18.22 -0.14 21.03
CA ILE A 228 -18.24 1.32 21.12
C ILE A 228 -16.83 1.92 21.05
N LYS A 229 -15.80 1.17 21.43
CA LYS A 229 -14.42 1.63 21.34
C LYS A 229 -13.96 1.64 19.88
N GLU A 230 -13.73 2.82 19.35
CA GLU A 230 -13.25 3.04 17.98
C GLU A 230 -11.85 2.45 17.72
N GLU A 231 -11.04 2.29 18.75
CA GLU A 231 -9.65 1.81 18.69
C GLU A 231 -9.51 0.31 18.36
N LEU A 232 -10.60 -0.48 18.43
CA LEU A 232 -10.53 -1.92 18.18
C LEU A 232 -10.93 -2.25 16.74
N SER A 233 -10.07 -2.99 16.03
CA SER A 233 -10.41 -3.61 14.76
C SER A 233 -11.43 -4.76 14.96
N GLY A 234 -12.15 -5.12 13.89
CA GLY A 234 -13.05 -6.29 13.90
C GLY A 234 -12.33 -7.57 14.31
N ALA A 235 -11.07 -7.76 13.86
CA ALA A 235 -10.24 -8.91 14.23
C ALA A 235 -9.91 -8.95 15.73
N GLU A 236 -9.62 -7.80 16.34
CA GLU A 236 -9.36 -7.73 17.78
C GLU A 236 -10.63 -8.01 18.59
N ILE A 237 -11.78 -7.55 18.13
CA ILE A 237 -13.08 -7.89 18.75
C ILE A 237 -13.33 -9.40 18.65
N HIS A 238 -13.06 -10.02 17.49
CA HIS A 238 -13.15 -11.46 17.31
C HIS A 238 -12.28 -12.23 18.31
N ASN A 239 -11.01 -11.84 18.45
CA ASN A 239 -10.08 -12.46 19.39
C ASN A 239 -10.54 -12.30 20.85
N LYS A 240 -11.06 -11.12 21.20
CA LYS A 240 -11.63 -10.91 22.53
C LYS A 240 -12.84 -11.80 22.79
N LEU A 241 -13.69 -12.05 21.80
CA LEU A 241 -14.84 -12.97 21.93
C LEU A 241 -14.42 -14.40 22.19
N ASP A 242 -13.29 -14.86 21.63
CA ASP A 242 -12.78 -16.20 21.89
C ASP A 242 -12.34 -16.40 23.35
N LEU A 243 -11.79 -15.35 23.94
CA LEU A 243 -11.32 -15.35 25.32
C LEU A 243 -12.44 -14.99 26.34
N TRP A 244 -13.54 -14.41 25.85
CA TRP A 244 -14.60 -13.91 26.72
C TRP A 244 -15.48 -15.04 27.23
N VAL A 245 -15.57 -15.13 28.54
CA VAL A 245 -16.36 -16.15 29.25
C VAL A 245 -17.42 -15.41 30.07
N PRO A 246 -18.67 -15.25 29.59
CA PRO A 246 -19.77 -14.85 30.46
C PRO A 246 -20.00 -15.97 31.49
N MET A 247 -19.74 -15.66 32.75
CA MET A 247 -19.52 -16.65 33.83
C MET A 247 -20.67 -17.60 34.15
N ALA A 248 -21.87 -17.39 33.63
CA ALA A 248 -23.03 -18.15 34.07
C ALA A 248 -23.88 -18.77 32.94
N MET A 249 -23.52 -18.59 31.67
CA MET A 249 -24.17 -19.35 30.59
C MET A 249 -23.64 -20.79 30.53
N THR A 250 -24.46 -21.72 30.08
CA THR A 250 -23.95 -23.06 29.75
C THR A 250 -22.93 -22.93 28.61
N GLY A 251 -21.84 -23.71 28.71
CA GLY A 251 -20.70 -23.56 27.79
C GLY A 251 -21.09 -23.64 26.33
N GLU A 252 -22.05 -24.50 25.98
CA GLU A 252 -22.46 -24.67 24.59
C GLU A 252 -23.38 -23.55 24.09
N CYS A 253 -24.36 -23.08 24.89
CA CYS A 253 -25.15 -21.90 24.53
C CYS A 253 -24.24 -20.68 24.29
N ARG A 254 -23.19 -20.54 25.10
CA ARG A 254 -22.17 -19.49 24.93
C ARG A 254 -21.47 -19.63 23.59
N LEU A 255 -20.92 -20.82 23.26
CA LEU A 255 -20.21 -21.05 22.01
C LEU A 255 -21.09 -20.74 20.79
N LEU A 256 -22.35 -21.19 20.78
CA LEU A 256 -23.30 -20.93 19.70
C LEU A 256 -23.61 -19.44 19.57
N THR A 257 -23.80 -18.75 20.67
CA THR A 257 -24.11 -17.30 20.67
C THR A 257 -22.90 -16.49 20.23
N CYS A 258 -21.69 -16.80 20.71
CA CYS A 258 -20.45 -16.14 20.24
C CYS A 258 -20.19 -16.39 18.76
N SER A 259 -20.42 -17.63 18.27
CA SER A 259 -20.28 -17.93 16.82
C SER A 259 -21.22 -17.08 15.99
N ARG A 260 -22.47 -16.88 16.41
CA ARG A 260 -23.42 -16.01 15.72
C ARG A 260 -22.97 -14.56 15.71
N LEU A 261 -22.52 -14.03 16.86
CA LEU A 261 -22.00 -12.68 16.94
C LEU A 261 -20.78 -12.46 16.02
N LYS A 262 -19.91 -13.46 15.90
CA LYS A 262 -18.80 -13.42 14.95
C LYS A 262 -19.27 -13.36 13.50
N GLU A 263 -20.33 -14.09 13.13
CA GLU A 263 -20.91 -13.98 11.79
C GLU A 263 -21.51 -12.59 11.53
N ASP A 264 -22.16 -11.98 12.54
CA ASP A 264 -22.67 -10.62 12.42
C ASP A 264 -21.52 -9.60 12.26
N LEU A 265 -20.39 -9.78 12.94
CA LEU A 265 -19.20 -8.94 12.80
C LEU A 265 -18.50 -9.09 11.42
N LYS A 266 -18.62 -10.24 10.74
CA LYS A 266 -18.09 -10.40 9.36
C LYS A 266 -18.72 -9.44 8.34
N ARG A 267 -19.85 -8.82 8.67
CA ARG A 267 -20.42 -7.76 7.82
C ARG A 267 -19.50 -6.56 7.68
N GLU A 268 -18.62 -6.31 8.64
CA GLU A 268 -17.60 -5.25 8.53
C GLU A 268 -16.66 -5.52 7.35
N GLU A 269 -16.19 -6.76 7.21
CA GLU A 269 -15.35 -7.18 6.08
C GLU A 269 -16.08 -6.97 4.74
N VAL A 270 -17.37 -7.30 4.68
CA VAL A 270 -18.19 -7.10 3.47
C VAL A 270 -18.35 -5.61 3.14
N ILE A 271 -18.51 -4.75 4.15
CA ILE A 271 -18.60 -3.29 3.97
C ILE A 271 -17.28 -2.77 3.38
N ILE A 272 -16.15 -3.18 3.96
CA ILE A 272 -14.81 -2.77 3.54
C ILE A 272 -14.50 -3.30 2.13
N ASP A 273 -14.69 -4.59 1.88
CA ASP A 273 -14.45 -5.22 0.58
C ASP A 273 -15.28 -4.59 -0.55
N SER A 274 -16.54 -4.21 -0.25
CA SER A 274 -17.39 -3.52 -1.21
C SER A 274 -16.85 -2.14 -1.58
N ALA A 275 -16.34 -1.39 -0.59
CA ALA A 275 -15.74 -0.07 -0.81
C ALA A 275 -14.43 -0.18 -1.60
N VAL A 276 -13.54 -1.10 -1.23
CA VAL A 276 -12.29 -1.36 -1.96
C VAL A 276 -12.55 -1.78 -3.40
N THR A 277 -13.51 -2.69 -3.63
CA THR A 277 -13.86 -3.13 -4.97
C THR A 277 -14.36 -1.98 -5.84
N ALA A 278 -15.18 -1.08 -5.27
CA ALA A 278 -15.63 0.11 -5.98
C ALA A 278 -14.48 1.07 -6.30
N LEU A 279 -13.54 1.26 -5.37
CA LEU A 279 -12.35 2.11 -5.57
C LEU A 279 -11.42 1.55 -6.64
N ILE A 280 -11.12 0.26 -6.62
CA ILE A 280 -10.25 -0.39 -7.61
C ILE A 280 -10.78 -0.15 -9.03
N ARG A 281 -12.09 -0.24 -9.23
CA ARG A 281 -12.72 0.03 -10.54
C ARG A 281 -12.59 1.49 -10.99
N LEU A 282 -12.38 2.43 -10.07
CA LEU A 282 -12.28 3.87 -10.38
C LEU A 282 -10.84 4.34 -10.57
N VAL A 283 -9.89 3.67 -9.94
CA VAL A 283 -8.50 4.18 -9.78
C VAL A 283 -7.47 3.32 -10.50
N VAL A 284 -7.79 2.04 -10.76
CA VAL A 284 -6.84 1.05 -11.34
C VAL A 284 -7.20 0.73 -12.81
N VAL A 285 -8.11 1.48 -13.42
CA VAL A 285 -8.48 1.30 -14.85
C VAL A 285 -7.64 2.16 -15.80
#